data_cb2a43e7128f98c67171d2ae576a75c4
#
_entry.id   cb2a43e7128f98c67171d2ae576a75c4
#
_cell.length_a   1.000
_cell.length_b   1.000
_cell.length_c   1.000
_cell.angle_alpha   90.00
_cell.angle_beta   90.00
_cell.angle_gamma   90.00
#
_symmetry.space_group_name_H-M   'P 1'
#
loop_
_entity.id
_entity.type
_entity.pdbx_description
1 polymer ?
#
loop_
_entity_poly.entity_id
_entity_poly.type
_entity_poly.pdbx_seq_one_letter_code
_entity_poly.pdbx_strand_id
1 'polypeptide(L)'
;MLFRSIPDTLEVLKRLGLFEEIMAQAQCVDHVRCIAPSQQHVDIQAPMAVISRWLFDALLVKAAVKHGAGFHEGMRFEALHRDPMQADAVTGAWFRASGDPVLIKARQVVLATGASSSALEAAGVEHRRAPSAMAMRTVISHPGLGHVVEGLQVIWHRSLSPGYAWLFPMPNQAYNLGVGVFDVAQHWPQEKINLRKLFQRLIHVNQLVARLVDEGTTLLPLKGAPLRSGLTGTSPSQDGLLICGEAIGSTYGLTGEGIGKAMETGLMAAESILRSESQHGLVNSSIGAIYETALESLHARYAQYEKANRINRQAWLAEVLIRLASRSKRLRFQASEVLMERRSPADLVTMRGVLSVLLK
;
A
#
# COMPACT_ATOMS: atom_id res chain seq x y z
N MET A 1 0.54 5.39 -8.41
CA MET A 1 0.89 5.03 -7.02
C MET A 1 2.39 4.97 -6.97
N LEU A 2 3.02 5.41 -5.89
CA LEU A 2 4.47 5.40 -5.74
C LEU A 2 4.89 4.18 -4.93
N PHE A 3 6.04 3.66 -5.28
CA PHE A 3 6.74 2.70 -4.48
C PHE A 3 7.55 3.47 -3.42
N ARG A 4 7.26 3.22 -2.15
CA ARG A 4 8.08 3.60 -1.02
C ARG A 4 8.68 2.30 -0.49
N SER A 5 9.97 2.10 -0.73
CA SER A 5 10.62 0.88 -0.29
C SER A 5 10.88 0.94 1.21
N ILE A 6 10.26 0.06 1.95
CA ILE A 6 10.55 -0.28 3.33
C ILE A 6 11.49 -1.50 3.32
N PRO A 7 12.24 -1.78 4.37
CA PRO A 7 13.18 -2.90 4.42
C PRO A 7 12.60 -4.23 3.97
N ASP A 8 11.39 -4.57 4.40
CA ASP A 8 10.72 -5.81 3.99
C ASP A 8 10.54 -5.89 2.47
N THR A 9 10.19 -4.76 1.82
CA THR A 9 10.07 -4.70 0.36
C THR A 9 11.42 -4.88 -0.32
N LEU A 10 12.48 -4.24 0.21
CA LEU A 10 13.83 -4.38 -0.33
C LEU A 10 14.32 -5.82 -0.20
N GLU A 11 13.99 -6.49 0.89
CA GLU A 11 14.34 -7.90 1.09
C GLU A 11 13.61 -8.81 0.08
N VAL A 12 12.32 -8.57 -0.17
CA VAL A 12 11.59 -9.28 -1.24
C VAL A 12 12.25 -9.05 -2.60
N LEU A 13 12.64 -7.82 -2.93
CA LEU A 13 13.32 -7.52 -4.20
C LEU A 13 14.67 -8.22 -4.32
N LYS A 14 15.44 -8.33 -3.22
CA LYS A 14 16.69 -9.09 -3.19
C LYS A 14 16.44 -10.58 -3.45
N ARG A 15 15.44 -11.18 -2.79
CA ARG A 15 15.02 -12.58 -3.02
C ARG A 15 14.63 -12.84 -4.48
N LEU A 16 13.99 -11.85 -5.13
CA LEU A 16 13.61 -11.92 -6.53
C LEU A 16 14.74 -11.58 -7.51
N GLY A 17 15.91 -11.15 -7.01
CA GLY A 17 17.05 -10.75 -7.85
C GLY A 17 16.83 -9.44 -8.62
N LEU A 18 15.90 -8.59 -8.17
CA LEU A 18 15.48 -7.36 -8.85
C LEU A 18 15.95 -6.07 -8.14
N PHE A 19 16.63 -6.21 -7.02
CA PHE A 19 17.02 -5.07 -6.18
C PHE A 19 17.84 -4.04 -6.96
N GLU A 20 18.93 -4.45 -7.60
CA GLU A 20 19.83 -3.54 -8.31
C GLU A 20 19.15 -2.86 -9.51
N GLU A 21 18.38 -3.62 -10.31
CA GLU A 21 17.69 -3.09 -11.50
C GLU A 21 16.65 -2.03 -11.11
N ILE A 22 15.92 -2.23 -10.00
CA ILE A 22 14.91 -1.30 -9.51
C ILE A 22 15.57 -0.09 -8.86
N MET A 23 16.60 -0.28 -8.03
CA MET A 23 17.28 0.83 -7.34
C MET A 23 18.00 1.77 -8.30
N ALA A 24 18.52 1.26 -9.42
CA ALA A 24 19.14 2.08 -10.46
C ALA A 24 18.17 3.08 -11.13
N GLN A 25 16.85 2.85 -11.01
CA GLN A 25 15.81 3.67 -11.64
C GLN A 25 14.95 4.42 -10.61
N ALA A 26 15.21 4.23 -9.33
CA ALA A 26 14.49 4.87 -8.23
C ALA A 26 15.17 6.18 -7.80
N GLN A 27 14.37 7.12 -7.31
CA GLN A 27 14.84 8.26 -6.55
C GLN A 27 15.06 7.80 -5.12
N CYS A 28 16.32 7.72 -4.69
CA CYS A 28 16.66 7.43 -3.30
C CYS A 28 16.54 8.70 -2.46
N VAL A 29 16.01 8.54 -1.26
CA VAL A 29 15.91 9.57 -0.22
C VAL A 29 16.32 8.96 1.12
N ASP A 30 16.82 9.78 2.04
CA ASP A 30 17.37 9.32 3.32
C ASP A 30 16.47 9.63 4.53
N HIS A 31 15.44 10.47 4.35
CA HIS A 31 14.55 10.87 5.45
C HIS A 31 13.11 11.08 5.03
N VAL A 32 12.26 11.07 6.05
CA VAL A 32 10.84 11.48 5.96
C VAL A 32 10.66 12.74 6.80
N ARG A 33 10.27 13.83 6.19
CA ARG A 33 9.84 15.06 6.85
C ARG A 33 8.39 14.95 7.28
N CYS A 34 8.17 14.90 8.57
CA CYS A 34 6.85 14.91 9.19
C CYS A 34 6.46 16.34 9.53
N ILE A 35 5.37 16.85 8.94
CA ILE A 35 4.92 18.25 9.10
C ILE A 35 3.64 18.27 9.92
N ALA A 36 3.67 18.99 11.04
CA ALA A 36 2.57 19.15 11.97
C ALA A 36 1.54 20.19 11.50
N PRO A 37 0.33 20.21 12.08
CA PRO A 37 -0.67 21.28 11.84
C PRO A 37 -0.15 22.71 12.04
N SER A 38 0.78 22.91 12.97
CA SER A 38 1.44 24.21 13.22
C SER A 38 2.55 24.56 12.21
N GLN A 39 2.78 23.74 11.19
CA GLN A 39 3.89 23.80 10.24
C GLN A 39 5.27 23.50 10.87
N GLN A 40 5.36 23.19 12.17
CA GLN A 40 6.56 22.60 12.73
C GLN A 40 6.84 21.26 12.06
N HIS A 41 8.11 20.94 11.88
CA HIS A 41 8.48 19.68 11.24
C HIS A 41 9.64 18.98 11.97
N VAL A 42 9.78 17.73 11.68
CA VAL A 42 10.91 16.90 12.10
C VAL A 42 11.31 15.96 10.96
N ASP A 43 12.60 15.85 10.72
CA ASP A 43 13.13 14.89 9.76
C ASP A 43 13.49 13.60 10.50
N ILE A 44 12.89 12.50 10.06
CA ILE A 44 13.13 11.15 10.59
C ILE A 44 13.97 10.40 9.57
N GLN A 45 15.15 9.99 9.96
CA GLN A 45 16.05 9.23 9.12
C GLN A 45 15.44 7.88 8.76
N ALA A 46 15.23 7.65 7.47
CA ALA A 46 14.69 6.43 6.92
C ALA A 46 15.05 6.35 5.44
N PRO A 47 16.05 5.56 5.06
CA PRO A 47 16.41 5.38 3.66
C PRO A 47 15.22 4.71 2.94
N MET A 48 14.78 5.35 1.86
CA MET A 48 13.65 4.93 1.05
C MET A 48 13.93 5.15 -0.42
N ALA A 49 13.22 4.43 -1.27
CA ALA A 49 13.28 4.61 -2.71
C ALA A 49 11.90 4.92 -3.29
N VAL A 50 11.85 5.80 -4.25
CA VAL A 50 10.63 6.23 -4.93
C VAL A 50 10.76 5.94 -6.41
N ILE A 51 9.85 5.15 -6.95
CA ILE A 51 9.78 4.78 -8.36
C ILE A 51 8.34 4.82 -8.86
N SER A 52 8.11 5.10 -10.13
CA SER A 52 6.76 5.04 -10.68
C SER A 52 6.26 3.60 -10.73
N ARG A 53 4.95 3.38 -10.43
CA ARG A 53 4.33 2.05 -10.52
C ARG A 53 4.34 1.50 -11.96
N TRP A 54 4.24 2.40 -12.94
CA TRP A 54 4.37 1.99 -14.34
C TRP A 54 5.66 1.24 -14.60
N LEU A 55 6.78 1.82 -14.17
CA LEU A 55 8.10 1.23 -14.37
C LEU A 55 8.32 0.02 -13.45
N PHE A 56 7.98 0.16 -12.17
CA PHE A 56 8.14 -0.91 -11.18
C PHE A 56 7.37 -2.18 -11.58
N ASP A 57 6.08 -2.03 -11.92
CA ASP A 57 5.25 -3.16 -12.30
C ASP A 57 5.73 -3.80 -13.61
N ALA A 58 6.19 -2.98 -14.59
CA ALA A 58 6.76 -3.50 -15.83
C ALA A 58 8.04 -4.30 -15.60
N LEU A 59 8.91 -3.90 -14.68
CA LEU A 59 10.12 -4.64 -14.33
C LEU A 59 9.79 -5.99 -13.67
N LEU A 60 8.79 -6.02 -12.79
CA LEU A 60 8.31 -7.28 -12.17
C LEU A 60 7.74 -8.23 -13.22
N VAL A 61 6.91 -7.75 -14.14
CA VAL A 61 6.33 -8.55 -15.23
C VAL A 61 7.45 -9.07 -16.14
N LYS A 62 8.38 -8.21 -16.56
CA LYS A 62 9.53 -8.59 -17.39
C LYS A 62 10.36 -9.71 -16.74
N ALA A 63 10.59 -9.61 -15.43
CA ALA A 63 11.29 -10.63 -14.67
C ALA A 63 10.50 -11.95 -14.63
N ALA A 64 9.20 -11.91 -14.39
CA ALA A 64 8.36 -13.11 -14.41
C ALA A 64 8.39 -13.81 -15.77
N VAL A 65 8.26 -13.05 -16.86
CA VAL A 65 8.35 -13.59 -18.24
C VAL A 65 9.72 -14.20 -18.51
N LYS A 66 10.81 -13.55 -18.07
CA LYS A 66 12.17 -14.09 -18.19
C LYS A 66 12.34 -15.44 -17.50
N HIS A 67 11.56 -15.68 -16.43
CA HIS A 67 11.54 -16.96 -15.70
C HIS A 67 10.46 -17.94 -16.20
N GLY A 68 9.86 -17.69 -17.36
CA GLY A 68 8.97 -18.63 -18.03
C GLY A 68 7.48 -18.40 -17.80
N ALA A 69 7.08 -17.32 -17.11
CA ALA A 69 5.66 -17.00 -16.97
C ALA A 69 5.08 -16.49 -18.30
N GLY A 70 3.89 -16.97 -18.68
CA GLY A 70 3.10 -16.39 -19.76
C GLY A 70 2.49 -15.06 -19.34
N PHE A 71 2.58 -14.04 -20.19
CA PHE A 71 1.96 -12.74 -19.94
C PHE A 71 0.99 -12.40 -21.07
N HIS A 72 -0.28 -12.13 -20.72
CA HIS A 72 -1.36 -11.86 -21.66
C HIS A 72 -1.98 -10.48 -21.35
N GLU A 73 -1.63 -9.49 -22.15
CA GLU A 73 -2.21 -8.15 -22.07
C GLU A 73 -3.62 -8.10 -22.68
N GLY A 74 -4.39 -7.10 -22.28
CA GLY A 74 -5.71 -6.83 -22.86
C GLY A 74 -6.79 -7.84 -22.46
N MET A 75 -6.53 -8.72 -21.50
CA MET A 75 -7.49 -9.69 -20.99
C MET A 75 -8.17 -9.19 -19.72
N ARG A 76 -9.48 -8.95 -19.79
CA ARG A 76 -10.28 -8.54 -18.65
C ARG A 76 -10.88 -9.77 -17.96
N PHE A 77 -10.58 -9.95 -16.68
CA PHE A 77 -11.21 -10.97 -15.85
C PHE A 77 -12.73 -10.74 -15.74
N GLU A 78 -13.51 -11.80 -15.92
CA GLU A 78 -14.99 -11.75 -15.87
C GLU A 78 -15.60 -12.65 -14.79
N ALA A 79 -15.09 -13.85 -14.60
CA ALA A 79 -15.60 -14.79 -13.60
C ALA A 79 -14.61 -15.91 -13.32
N LEU A 80 -14.77 -16.61 -12.21
CA LEU A 80 -14.13 -17.89 -11.96
C LEU A 80 -14.85 -19.00 -12.73
N HIS A 81 -14.08 -19.97 -13.22
CA HIS A 81 -14.59 -21.23 -13.73
C HIS A 81 -14.55 -22.27 -12.60
N ARG A 82 -15.72 -22.85 -12.30
CA ARG A 82 -15.89 -23.85 -11.24
C ARG A 82 -16.29 -25.19 -11.84
N ASP A 83 -15.83 -26.28 -11.22
CA ASP A 83 -16.19 -27.63 -11.64
C ASP A 83 -17.30 -28.19 -10.73
N PRO A 84 -18.54 -28.32 -11.25
CA PRO A 84 -19.65 -28.86 -10.46
C PRO A 84 -19.42 -30.31 -9.98
N MET A 85 -18.54 -31.05 -10.67
CA MET A 85 -18.21 -32.45 -10.30
C MET A 85 -17.18 -32.53 -9.18
N GLN A 86 -16.51 -31.41 -8.86
CA GLN A 86 -15.47 -31.32 -7.82
C GLN A 86 -15.86 -30.35 -6.69
N ALA A 87 -17.07 -30.51 -6.15
CA ALA A 87 -17.58 -29.67 -5.05
C ALA A 87 -17.44 -28.15 -5.30
N ASP A 88 -17.66 -27.73 -6.54
CA ASP A 88 -17.58 -26.34 -6.97
C ASP A 88 -16.19 -25.69 -6.88
N ALA A 89 -15.15 -26.54 -6.88
CA ALA A 89 -13.75 -26.08 -6.85
C ALA A 89 -13.44 -25.16 -8.06
N VAL A 90 -12.58 -24.17 -7.82
CA VAL A 90 -12.10 -23.26 -8.86
C VAL A 90 -11.04 -23.99 -9.71
N THR A 91 -11.33 -24.17 -11.00
CA THR A 91 -10.48 -24.88 -11.96
C THR A 91 -10.04 -24.00 -13.14
N GLY A 92 -10.21 -22.68 -13.01
CA GLY A 92 -9.82 -21.72 -14.02
C GLY A 92 -10.55 -20.38 -13.88
N ALA A 93 -10.42 -19.56 -14.90
CA ALA A 93 -11.10 -18.26 -14.95
C ALA A 93 -11.49 -17.88 -16.38
N TRP A 94 -12.58 -17.15 -16.48
CA TRP A 94 -13.07 -16.56 -17.72
C TRP A 94 -12.56 -15.14 -17.87
N PHE A 95 -12.12 -14.84 -19.06
CA PHE A 95 -11.62 -13.54 -19.48
C PHE A 95 -12.33 -13.08 -20.74
N ARG A 96 -12.27 -11.77 -20.99
CA ARG A 96 -12.65 -11.17 -22.27
C ARG A 96 -11.43 -10.56 -22.95
N ALA A 97 -11.12 -11.04 -24.13
CA ALA A 97 -10.04 -10.53 -24.96
C ALA A 97 -10.62 -10.05 -26.30
N SER A 98 -10.43 -8.77 -26.64
CA SER A 98 -10.94 -8.17 -27.91
C SER A 98 -12.43 -8.38 -28.16
N GLY A 99 -13.22 -8.58 -27.12
CA GLY A 99 -14.65 -8.85 -27.22
C GLY A 99 -15.05 -10.31 -27.03
N ASP A 100 -14.15 -11.26 -27.24
CA ASP A 100 -14.41 -12.69 -27.17
C ASP A 100 -14.16 -13.28 -25.75
N PRO A 101 -15.00 -14.23 -25.30
CA PRO A 101 -14.76 -14.94 -24.05
C PRO A 101 -13.63 -15.97 -24.21
N VAL A 102 -12.69 -15.96 -23.27
CA VAL A 102 -11.55 -16.90 -23.22
C VAL A 102 -11.55 -17.60 -21.88
N LEU A 103 -11.59 -18.94 -21.89
CA LEU A 103 -11.41 -19.74 -20.67
C LEU A 103 -9.94 -20.15 -20.54
N ILE A 104 -9.33 -19.82 -19.40
CA ILE A 104 -8.02 -20.35 -19.01
C ILE A 104 -8.24 -21.33 -17.86
N LYS A 105 -7.95 -22.61 -18.10
CA LYS A 105 -7.98 -23.65 -17.06
C LYS A 105 -6.68 -23.67 -16.30
N ALA A 106 -6.75 -23.87 -14.98
CA ALA A 106 -5.59 -23.92 -14.10
C ALA A 106 -5.88 -24.84 -12.89
N ARG A 107 -4.84 -25.47 -12.36
CA ARG A 107 -4.92 -26.22 -11.10
C ARG A 107 -5.13 -25.32 -9.88
N GLN A 108 -4.61 -24.10 -9.95
CA GLN A 108 -4.73 -23.09 -8.91
C GLN A 108 -4.87 -21.70 -9.55
N VAL A 109 -5.79 -20.90 -9.07
CA VAL A 109 -5.96 -19.50 -9.45
C VAL A 109 -5.49 -18.60 -8.31
N VAL A 110 -4.75 -17.54 -8.62
CA VAL A 110 -4.38 -16.50 -7.66
C VAL A 110 -4.97 -15.17 -8.10
N LEU A 111 -5.86 -14.60 -7.30
CA LEU A 111 -6.52 -13.33 -7.57
C LEU A 111 -5.73 -12.19 -6.91
N ALA A 112 -5.03 -11.39 -7.72
CA ALA A 112 -4.19 -10.26 -7.29
C ALA A 112 -4.69 -8.93 -7.85
N THR A 113 -6.00 -8.70 -7.79
CA THR A 113 -6.72 -7.62 -8.51
C THR A 113 -6.70 -6.26 -7.81
N GLY A 114 -6.01 -6.15 -6.69
CA GLY A 114 -5.88 -4.90 -5.92
C GLY A 114 -7.18 -4.50 -5.21
N ALA A 115 -7.37 -3.21 -5.00
CA ALA A 115 -8.48 -2.67 -4.20
C ALA A 115 -9.86 -2.72 -4.88
N SER A 116 -9.95 -3.16 -6.15
CA SER A 116 -11.20 -3.18 -6.90
C SER A 116 -12.18 -4.21 -6.34
N SER A 117 -13.37 -3.77 -5.92
CA SER A 117 -14.44 -4.68 -5.50
C SER A 117 -15.04 -5.42 -6.67
N SER A 118 -15.06 -4.84 -7.87
CA SER A 118 -15.71 -5.45 -9.04
C SER A 118 -15.10 -6.81 -9.42
N ALA A 119 -13.79 -6.98 -9.24
CA ALA A 119 -13.13 -8.26 -9.48
C ALA A 119 -13.51 -9.33 -8.43
N LEU A 120 -13.62 -8.93 -7.15
CA LEU A 120 -14.06 -9.82 -6.07
C LEU A 120 -15.54 -10.20 -6.24
N GLU A 121 -16.38 -9.24 -6.66
CA GLU A 121 -17.80 -9.49 -7.00
C GLU A 121 -17.93 -10.47 -8.17
N ALA A 122 -17.15 -10.23 -9.24
CA ALA A 122 -17.13 -11.12 -10.41
C ALA A 122 -16.61 -12.53 -10.08
N ALA A 123 -15.72 -12.64 -9.09
CA ALA A 123 -15.23 -13.92 -8.56
C ALA A 123 -16.23 -14.62 -7.62
N GLY A 124 -17.31 -13.96 -7.22
CA GLY A 124 -18.25 -14.50 -6.22
C GLY A 124 -17.61 -14.64 -4.82
N VAL A 125 -16.60 -13.83 -4.51
CA VAL A 125 -15.90 -13.87 -3.23
C VAL A 125 -16.58 -12.95 -2.23
N GLU A 126 -16.82 -13.46 -1.01
CA GLU A 126 -17.31 -12.63 0.07
C GLU A 126 -16.26 -11.57 0.44
N HIS A 127 -16.67 -10.32 0.42
CA HIS A 127 -15.78 -9.21 0.69
C HIS A 127 -16.51 -8.00 1.27
N ARG A 128 -15.76 -7.17 2.01
CA ARG A 128 -16.28 -5.88 2.49
C ARG A 128 -16.43 -4.91 1.31
N ARG A 129 -17.65 -4.41 1.05
CA ARG A 129 -17.94 -3.48 -0.04
C ARG A 129 -17.27 -2.11 0.16
N ALA A 130 -17.33 -1.56 1.37
CA ALA A 130 -16.73 -0.26 1.67
C ALA A 130 -15.19 -0.33 1.74
N PRO A 131 -14.46 0.58 1.09
CA PRO A 131 -13.01 0.67 1.24
C PRO A 131 -12.64 1.11 2.66
N SER A 132 -11.43 0.77 3.12
CA SER A 132 -10.89 1.22 4.41
C SER A 132 -10.48 2.67 4.36
N ALA A 133 -9.95 3.10 3.23
CA ALA A 133 -9.47 4.45 2.98
C ALA A 133 -9.69 4.81 1.51
N MET A 134 -9.59 6.11 1.23
CA MET A 134 -9.58 6.64 -0.13
C MET A 134 -8.44 7.63 -0.27
N ALA A 135 -7.78 7.62 -1.40
CA ALA A 135 -6.68 8.52 -1.70
C ALA A 135 -6.86 9.17 -3.06
N MET A 136 -6.32 10.38 -3.23
CA MET A 136 -6.29 11.10 -4.50
C MET A 136 -4.90 11.67 -4.71
N ARG A 137 -4.34 11.53 -5.91
CA ARG A 137 -2.99 11.97 -6.22
C ARG A 137 -2.86 12.51 -7.63
N THR A 138 -1.83 13.33 -7.84
CA THR A 138 -1.33 13.80 -9.12
C THR A 138 0.19 13.65 -9.18
N VAL A 139 0.79 13.78 -10.34
CA VAL A 139 2.25 13.92 -10.50
C VAL A 139 2.51 15.22 -11.25
N ILE A 140 3.37 16.06 -10.69
CA ILE A 140 3.72 17.37 -11.21
C ILE A 140 5.23 17.45 -11.34
N SER A 141 5.74 17.96 -12.44
CA SER A 141 7.17 18.27 -12.58
C SER A 141 7.43 19.75 -12.28
N HIS A 142 8.55 20.03 -11.62
CA HIS A 142 8.98 21.40 -11.31
C HIS A 142 10.51 21.46 -11.14
N PRO A 143 11.23 22.06 -12.10
CA PRO A 143 12.69 22.02 -12.12
C PRO A 143 13.37 22.78 -10.97
N GLY A 144 12.68 23.69 -10.31
CA GLY A 144 13.25 24.55 -9.29
C GLY A 144 13.07 24.09 -7.83
N LEU A 145 12.46 22.90 -7.57
CA LEU A 145 12.15 22.45 -6.20
C LEU A 145 13.06 21.32 -5.67
N GLY A 146 14.04 20.84 -6.45
CA GLY A 146 14.88 19.71 -6.04
C GLY A 146 15.66 19.95 -4.74
N HIS A 147 16.10 21.17 -4.50
CA HIS A 147 16.81 21.58 -3.28
C HIS A 147 15.90 21.90 -2.08
N VAL A 148 14.57 21.89 -2.29
CA VAL A 148 13.57 22.16 -1.22
C VAL A 148 12.89 20.87 -0.79
N VAL A 149 12.74 19.90 -1.72
CA VAL A 149 12.08 18.62 -1.49
C VAL A 149 13.12 17.50 -1.61
N GLU A 150 13.98 17.40 -0.64
CA GLU A 150 15.08 16.39 -0.62
C GLU A 150 14.61 15.03 -0.11
N GLY A 151 13.62 15.00 0.81
CA GLY A 151 13.05 13.81 1.41
C GLY A 151 11.57 13.63 1.11
N LEU A 152 10.99 12.52 1.58
CA LEU A 152 9.54 12.35 1.58
C LEU A 152 8.92 13.34 2.55
N GLN A 153 7.81 13.98 2.19
CA GLN A 153 7.05 14.84 3.10
C GLN A 153 5.69 14.24 3.38
N VAL A 154 5.33 14.15 4.67
CA VAL A 154 4.01 13.76 5.15
C VAL A 154 3.45 14.92 5.98
N ILE A 155 2.26 15.38 5.61
CA ILE A 155 1.67 16.64 6.09
C ILE A 155 0.36 16.32 6.79
N TRP A 156 0.29 16.56 8.10
CA TRP A 156 -0.95 16.54 8.87
C TRP A 156 -1.47 17.94 9.05
N HIS A 157 -2.77 18.11 8.85
CA HIS A 157 -3.46 19.37 9.11
C HIS A 157 -4.89 19.10 9.55
N ARG A 158 -5.45 19.98 10.41
CA ARG A 158 -6.82 19.81 10.93
C ARG A 158 -7.86 19.72 9.81
N SER A 159 -7.69 20.49 8.74
CA SER A 159 -8.60 20.48 7.58
C SER A 159 -8.47 19.24 6.68
N LEU A 160 -7.46 18.40 6.89
CA LEU A 160 -7.23 17.15 6.16
C LEU A 160 -7.68 15.91 6.96
N SER A 161 -8.01 16.09 8.26
CA SER A 161 -8.48 15.00 9.13
C SER A 161 -9.85 14.47 8.64
N PRO A 162 -10.09 13.14 8.73
CA PRO A 162 -9.23 12.07 9.20
C PRO A 162 -8.26 11.54 8.13
N GLY A 163 -7.09 12.14 8.01
CA GLY A 163 -6.11 11.76 6.99
C GLY A 163 -4.86 12.64 7.00
N TYR A 164 -4.09 12.50 5.96
CA TYR A 164 -2.87 13.28 5.72
C TYR A 164 -2.65 13.53 4.24
N ALA A 165 -1.73 14.45 3.93
CA ALA A 165 -1.23 14.66 2.59
C ALA A 165 0.25 14.23 2.49
N TRP A 166 0.71 14.04 1.27
CA TRP A 166 2.10 13.72 0.99
C TRP A 166 2.63 14.49 -0.22
N LEU A 167 3.95 14.72 -0.19
CA LEU A 167 4.73 15.24 -1.30
C LEU A 167 6.01 14.41 -1.37
N PHE A 168 6.16 13.59 -2.41
CA PHE A 168 7.27 12.68 -2.58
C PHE A 168 8.05 13.00 -3.84
N PRO A 169 9.36 13.26 -3.75
CA PRO A 169 10.19 13.47 -4.91
C PRO A 169 10.31 12.18 -5.73
N MET A 170 10.37 12.33 -7.02
CA MET A 170 10.51 11.26 -8.01
C MET A 170 11.69 11.58 -8.94
N PRO A 171 12.20 10.60 -9.71
CA PRO A 171 13.16 10.88 -10.77
C PRO A 171 12.70 12.01 -11.70
N ASN A 172 13.66 12.68 -12.32
CA ASN A 172 13.43 13.74 -13.32
C ASN A 172 12.67 14.96 -12.77
N GLN A 173 12.93 15.34 -11.52
CA GLN A 173 12.31 16.52 -10.88
C GLN A 173 10.78 16.50 -10.91
N ALA A 174 10.21 15.30 -10.89
CA ALA A 174 8.80 15.07 -10.72
C ALA A 174 8.45 14.86 -9.24
N TYR A 175 7.22 15.15 -8.87
CA TYR A 175 6.72 15.05 -7.49
C TYR A 175 5.36 14.38 -7.50
N ASN A 176 5.21 13.34 -6.68
CA ASN A 176 3.91 12.79 -6.42
C ASN A 176 3.29 13.51 -5.22
N LEU A 177 2.20 14.17 -5.47
CA LEU A 177 1.42 14.94 -4.51
C LEU A 177 0.04 14.30 -4.33
N GLY A 178 -0.40 14.12 -3.08
CA GLY A 178 -1.71 13.59 -2.84
C GLY A 178 -2.24 13.78 -1.42
N VAL A 179 -3.49 13.36 -1.25
CA VAL A 179 -4.21 13.31 0.03
C VAL A 179 -4.83 11.94 0.21
N GLY A 180 -4.82 11.44 1.45
CA GLY A 180 -5.48 10.21 1.83
C GLY A 180 -6.41 10.43 3.03
N VAL A 181 -7.56 9.75 3.02
CA VAL A 181 -8.53 9.75 4.13
C VAL A 181 -8.73 8.31 4.57
N PHE A 182 -8.66 8.09 5.87
CA PHE A 182 -8.77 6.78 6.50
C PHE A 182 -10.11 6.61 7.20
N ASP A 183 -10.45 5.37 7.56
CA ASP A 183 -11.70 5.01 8.24
C ASP A 183 -12.98 5.44 7.51
N VAL A 184 -12.93 5.42 6.21
CA VAL A 184 -14.05 5.79 5.35
C VAL A 184 -15.32 5.02 5.72
N ALA A 185 -15.20 3.73 6.04
CA ALA A 185 -16.32 2.88 6.40
C ALA A 185 -17.06 3.32 7.68
N GLN A 186 -16.38 3.97 8.63
CA GLN A 186 -16.98 4.44 9.89
C GLN A 186 -17.67 5.80 9.74
N HIS A 187 -17.27 6.60 8.77
CA HIS A 187 -17.75 7.97 8.56
C HIS A 187 -18.63 8.10 7.30
N TRP A 188 -18.64 7.08 6.44
CA TRP A 188 -19.25 7.11 5.12
C TRP A 188 -20.77 7.34 5.07
N PRO A 189 -21.62 6.91 6.02
CA PRO A 189 -23.05 7.15 5.89
C PRO A 189 -23.45 8.62 6.10
N GLN A 190 -22.63 9.41 6.80
CA GLN A 190 -23.03 10.73 7.29
C GLN A 190 -22.42 11.91 6.52
N GLU A 191 -21.21 11.78 6.00
CA GLU A 191 -20.58 12.82 5.16
C GLU A 191 -19.88 12.21 3.95
N LYS A 192 -20.30 12.60 2.75
CA LYS A 192 -19.58 12.27 1.51
C LYS A 192 -18.23 12.98 1.50
N ILE A 193 -17.16 12.25 1.80
CA ILE A 193 -15.79 12.77 1.73
C ILE A 193 -15.48 13.18 0.29
N ASN A 194 -15.26 14.47 0.07
CA ASN A 194 -14.90 15.00 -1.23
C ASN A 194 -13.38 15.18 -1.31
N LEU A 195 -12.69 14.19 -1.89
CA LEU A 195 -11.23 14.21 -2.02
C LEU A 195 -10.71 15.42 -2.82
N ARG A 196 -11.47 15.93 -3.79
CA ARG A 196 -11.08 17.14 -4.55
C ARG A 196 -11.06 18.37 -3.65
N LYS A 197 -12.06 18.52 -2.76
CA LYS A 197 -12.07 19.59 -1.77
C LYS A 197 -10.92 19.45 -0.78
N LEU A 198 -10.56 18.24 -0.38
CA LEU A 198 -9.41 18.02 0.49
C LEU A 198 -8.09 18.36 -0.20
N PHE A 199 -7.95 18.02 -1.47
CA PHE A 199 -6.78 18.40 -2.25
C PHE A 199 -6.67 19.92 -2.41
N GLN A 200 -7.78 20.62 -2.64
CA GLN A 200 -7.82 22.09 -2.65
C GLN A 200 -7.42 22.69 -1.29
N ARG A 201 -7.92 22.10 -0.18
CA ARG A 201 -7.49 22.52 1.18
C ARG A 201 -5.99 22.34 1.39
N LEU A 202 -5.40 21.26 0.88
CA LEU A 202 -3.95 21.05 0.93
C LEU A 202 -3.19 22.20 0.26
N ILE A 203 -3.60 22.60 -0.94
CA ILE A 203 -3.01 23.75 -1.66
C ILE A 203 -3.08 25.01 -0.79
N HIS A 204 -4.19 25.26 -0.12
CA HIS A 204 -4.36 26.47 0.72
C HIS A 204 -3.52 26.45 2.01
N VAL A 205 -3.26 25.27 2.59
CA VAL A 205 -2.57 25.19 3.89
C VAL A 205 -1.07 24.94 3.77
N ASN A 206 -0.56 24.67 2.58
CA ASN A 206 0.87 24.40 2.36
C ASN A 206 1.40 25.20 1.16
N GLN A 207 2.21 26.21 1.45
CA GLN A 207 2.77 27.12 0.43
C GLN A 207 3.64 26.42 -0.61
N LEU A 208 4.41 25.41 -0.20
CA LEU A 208 5.25 24.63 -1.12
C LEU A 208 4.38 23.85 -2.12
N VAL A 209 3.28 23.26 -1.63
CA VAL A 209 2.30 22.59 -2.48
C VAL A 209 1.59 23.57 -3.42
N ALA A 210 1.20 24.74 -2.92
CA ALA A 210 0.61 25.79 -3.75
C ALA A 210 1.56 26.16 -4.91
N ARG A 211 2.82 26.45 -4.57
CA ARG A 211 3.85 26.77 -5.55
C ARG A 211 4.05 25.67 -6.59
N LEU A 212 4.12 24.41 -6.14
CA LEU A 212 4.27 23.24 -7.02
C LEU A 212 3.09 23.13 -8.01
N VAL A 213 1.86 23.39 -7.54
CA VAL A 213 0.65 23.29 -8.38
C VAL A 213 0.55 24.47 -9.35
N ASP A 214 0.89 25.65 -8.91
CA ASP A 214 0.73 26.89 -9.70
C ASP A 214 1.84 27.06 -10.76
N GLU A 215 3.10 26.70 -10.41
CA GLU A 215 4.27 26.90 -11.28
C GLU A 215 4.68 25.63 -12.03
N GLY A 216 4.25 24.45 -11.57
CA GLY A 216 4.65 23.16 -12.12
C GLY A 216 3.84 22.69 -13.32
N THR A 217 4.38 21.70 -14.02
CA THR A 217 3.70 21.04 -15.15
C THR A 217 3.08 19.72 -14.68
N THR A 218 1.77 19.57 -14.83
CA THR A 218 1.06 18.33 -14.51
C THR A 218 1.43 17.23 -15.50
N LEU A 219 2.10 16.19 -15.03
CA LEU A 219 2.46 15.00 -15.80
C LEU A 219 1.36 13.94 -15.78
N LEU A 220 0.70 13.77 -14.65
CA LEU A 220 -0.43 12.85 -14.51
C LEU A 220 -1.62 13.56 -13.87
N PRO A 221 -2.83 13.39 -14.42
CA PRO A 221 -4.01 14.04 -13.90
C PRO A 221 -4.35 13.56 -12.48
N LEU A 222 -5.12 14.38 -11.77
CA LEU A 222 -5.62 14.06 -10.43
C LEU A 222 -6.57 12.86 -10.50
N LYS A 223 -6.18 11.74 -9.88
CA LYS A 223 -6.95 10.49 -9.84
C LYS A 223 -7.14 10.00 -8.42
N GLY A 224 -8.36 9.56 -8.11
CA GLY A 224 -8.71 8.90 -6.85
C GLY A 224 -8.68 7.38 -6.98
N ALA A 225 -8.39 6.71 -5.87
CA ALA A 225 -8.45 5.26 -5.75
C ALA A 225 -8.87 4.85 -4.33
N PRO A 226 -9.64 3.75 -4.19
CA PRO A 226 -9.87 3.13 -2.89
C PRO A 226 -8.61 2.44 -2.39
N LEU A 227 -8.55 2.21 -1.07
CA LEU A 227 -7.56 1.35 -0.41
C LEU A 227 -8.28 0.36 0.51
N ARG A 228 -7.68 -0.82 0.65
CA ARG A 228 -8.14 -1.88 1.56
C ARG A 228 -7.02 -2.20 2.55
N SER A 229 -7.31 -2.09 3.84
CA SER A 229 -6.33 -2.28 4.92
C SER A 229 -6.80 -3.26 5.98
N GLY A 230 -5.86 -3.69 6.81
CA GLY A 230 -6.11 -4.43 8.03
C GLY A 230 -6.22 -5.93 7.87
N LEU A 231 -5.96 -6.51 6.69
CA LEU A 231 -6.14 -7.94 6.36
C LEU A 231 -7.53 -8.47 6.75
N THR A 232 -8.57 -7.66 6.50
CA THR A 232 -9.93 -7.98 6.91
C THR A 232 -10.94 -7.75 5.79
N GLY A 233 -12.05 -8.48 5.90
CA GLY A 233 -13.23 -8.26 5.04
C GLY A 233 -13.18 -8.94 3.69
N THR A 234 -12.24 -9.86 3.46
CA THR A 234 -12.21 -10.74 2.29
C THR A 234 -11.68 -12.09 2.74
N SER A 235 -12.33 -13.19 2.39
CA SER A 235 -11.80 -14.53 2.59
C SER A 235 -10.56 -14.73 1.73
N PRO A 236 -9.41 -15.13 2.28
CA PRO A 236 -8.17 -15.18 1.53
C PRO A 236 -8.04 -16.42 0.63
N SER A 237 -8.87 -17.45 0.84
CA SER A 237 -8.85 -18.66 0.03
C SER A 237 -10.23 -19.30 -0.16
N GLN A 238 -10.35 -20.08 -1.21
CA GLN A 238 -11.39 -21.08 -1.49
C GLN A 238 -10.72 -22.26 -2.17
N ASP A 239 -11.43 -23.39 -2.33
CA ASP A 239 -10.85 -24.52 -3.06
C ASP A 239 -10.48 -24.15 -4.50
N GLY A 240 -9.20 -24.33 -4.86
CA GLY A 240 -8.63 -23.90 -6.14
C GLY A 240 -8.35 -22.40 -6.30
N LEU A 241 -8.59 -21.57 -5.26
CA LEU A 241 -8.39 -20.12 -5.30
C LEU A 241 -7.61 -19.60 -4.11
N LEU A 242 -6.59 -18.76 -4.37
CA LEU A 242 -5.98 -17.88 -3.38
C LEU A 242 -6.19 -16.41 -3.77
N ILE A 243 -6.28 -15.54 -2.78
CA ILE A 243 -6.41 -14.10 -2.99
C ILE A 243 -5.28 -13.39 -2.26
N CYS A 244 -4.56 -12.47 -2.90
CA CYS A 244 -3.42 -11.80 -2.29
C CYS A 244 -3.40 -10.30 -2.56
N GLY A 245 -2.48 -9.61 -1.92
CA GLY A 245 -2.30 -8.18 -2.07
C GLY A 245 -3.47 -7.37 -1.49
N GLU A 246 -3.71 -6.22 -2.08
CA GLU A 246 -4.73 -5.31 -1.59
C GLU A 246 -6.17 -5.88 -1.72
N ALA A 247 -6.38 -6.91 -2.52
CA ALA A 247 -7.65 -7.61 -2.60
C ALA A 247 -8.08 -8.24 -1.26
N ILE A 248 -7.12 -8.71 -0.44
CA ILE A 248 -7.36 -9.17 0.95
C ILE A 248 -7.14 -8.07 2.00
N GLY A 249 -6.90 -6.83 1.60
CA GLY A 249 -6.67 -5.74 2.54
C GLY A 249 -5.24 -5.66 3.08
N SER A 250 -4.23 -6.02 2.29
CA SER A 250 -2.83 -6.05 2.73
C SER A 250 -2.16 -4.67 2.90
N THR A 251 -2.86 -3.56 2.68
CA THR A 251 -2.32 -2.22 2.92
C THR A 251 -2.33 -1.90 4.42
N TYR A 252 -1.27 -1.26 4.92
CA TYR A 252 -1.25 -0.73 6.29
C TYR A 252 -2.11 0.53 6.44
N GLY A 253 -3.03 0.52 7.40
CA GLY A 253 -3.93 1.64 7.66
C GLY A 253 -3.21 2.93 8.07
N LEU A 254 -2.08 2.84 8.80
CA LEU A 254 -1.31 4.01 9.25
C LEU A 254 -0.62 4.75 8.10
N THR A 255 0.12 4.01 7.27
CA THR A 255 1.06 4.57 6.30
C THR A 255 0.55 4.57 4.87
N GLY A 256 -0.51 3.80 4.58
CA GLY A 256 -0.94 3.51 3.21
C GLY A 256 0.07 2.66 2.43
N GLU A 257 1.02 2.02 3.13
CA GLU A 257 1.97 1.09 2.51
C GLU A 257 1.24 -0.19 2.11
N GLY A 258 1.29 -0.53 0.83
CA GLY A 258 0.59 -1.69 0.28
C GLY A 258 1.42 -2.49 -0.72
N ILE A 259 2.48 -1.91 -1.28
CA ILE A 259 3.24 -2.57 -2.37
C ILE A 259 4.07 -3.73 -1.82
N GLY A 260 4.90 -3.46 -0.80
CA GLY A 260 5.66 -4.51 -0.13
C GLY A 260 4.78 -5.57 0.48
N LYS A 261 3.64 -5.16 1.03
CA LYS A 261 2.66 -6.08 1.62
C LYS A 261 1.94 -6.93 0.55
N ALA A 262 1.68 -6.38 -0.61
CA ALA A 262 1.15 -7.15 -1.74
C ALA A 262 2.18 -8.18 -2.24
N MET A 263 3.45 -7.81 -2.31
CA MET A 263 4.54 -8.73 -2.66
C MET A 263 4.72 -9.82 -1.60
N GLU A 264 4.70 -9.47 -0.30
CA GLU A 264 4.79 -10.40 0.83
C GLU A 264 3.67 -11.45 0.77
N THR A 265 2.42 -11.03 0.62
CA THR A 265 1.28 -11.95 0.53
C THR A 265 1.26 -12.75 -0.78
N GLY A 266 1.75 -12.18 -1.89
CA GLY A 266 1.95 -12.88 -3.16
C GLY A 266 2.99 -13.99 -3.07
N LEU A 267 4.11 -13.74 -2.36
CA LEU A 267 5.12 -14.78 -2.07
C LEU A 267 4.56 -15.88 -1.18
N MET A 268 3.81 -15.53 -0.13
CA MET A 268 3.15 -16.51 0.74
C MET A 268 2.20 -17.40 -0.06
N ALA A 269 1.43 -16.85 -1.00
CA ALA A 269 0.56 -17.61 -1.88
C ALA A 269 1.36 -18.58 -2.76
N ALA A 270 2.43 -18.12 -3.40
CA ALA A 270 3.30 -18.94 -4.23
C ALA A 270 3.98 -20.05 -3.43
N GLU A 271 4.53 -19.74 -2.24
CA GLU A 271 5.15 -20.72 -1.34
C GLU A 271 4.16 -21.78 -0.86
N SER A 272 2.90 -21.39 -0.61
CA SER A 272 1.85 -22.34 -0.21
C SER A 272 1.54 -23.35 -1.31
N ILE A 273 1.48 -22.89 -2.57
CA ILE A 273 1.31 -23.75 -3.74
C ILE A 273 2.48 -24.73 -3.88
N LEU A 274 3.72 -24.23 -3.82
CA LEU A 274 4.94 -25.04 -3.98
C LEU A 274 5.09 -26.08 -2.86
N ARG A 275 4.77 -25.72 -1.61
CA ARG A 275 4.81 -26.67 -0.48
C ARG A 275 3.81 -27.79 -0.66
N SER A 276 2.61 -27.50 -1.14
CA SER A 276 1.60 -28.51 -1.43
C SER A 276 2.06 -29.48 -2.51
N GLU A 277 2.68 -29.01 -3.58
CA GLU A 277 3.19 -29.85 -4.66
C GLU A 277 4.33 -30.79 -4.18
N SER A 278 5.20 -30.29 -3.30
CA SER A 278 6.32 -31.08 -2.76
C SER A 278 5.88 -32.19 -1.79
N GLN A 279 4.73 -32.11 -1.18
CA GLN A 279 4.20 -33.08 -0.22
C GLN A 279 3.35 -34.18 -0.85
N HIS A 280 3.49 -34.47 -2.13
CA HIS A 280 2.88 -35.59 -2.90
C HIS A 280 1.42 -35.89 -2.51
N GLY A 281 0.46 -35.14 -3.10
CA GLY A 281 -0.95 -35.53 -3.09
C GLY A 281 -1.86 -34.85 -2.07
N LEU A 282 -1.45 -33.69 -1.55
CA LEU A 282 -2.38 -32.87 -0.78
C LEU A 282 -3.51 -32.34 -1.70
N VAL A 283 -4.74 -32.47 -1.23
CA VAL A 283 -5.94 -31.95 -1.90
C VAL A 283 -5.86 -30.41 -1.93
N ASN A 284 -6.47 -29.76 -2.92
CA ASN A 284 -6.50 -28.29 -3.05
C ASN A 284 -6.92 -27.54 -1.78
N SER A 285 -7.79 -28.14 -0.94
CA SER A 285 -8.19 -27.62 0.35
C SER A 285 -7.01 -27.39 1.34
N SER A 286 -5.93 -28.16 1.20
CA SER A 286 -4.75 -28.00 2.05
C SER A 286 -3.89 -26.78 1.66
N ILE A 287 -3.91 -26.35 0.40
CA ILE A 287 -3.19 -25.14 -0.07
C ILE A 287 -3.77 -23.91 0.61
N GLY A 288 -5.11 -23.79 0.64
CA GLY A 288 -5.80 -22.70 1.34
C GLY A 288 -5.40 -22.63 2.82
N ALA A 289 -5.44 -23.76 3.54
CA ALA A 289 -5.08 -23.83 4.96
C ALA A 289 -3.61 -23.42 5.23
N ILE A 290 -2.67 -23.84 4.37
CA ILE A 290 -1.26 -23.44 4.47
C ILE A 290 -1.14 -21.90 4.30
N TYR A 291 -1.84 -21.35 3.31
CA TYR A 291 -1.82 -19.93 3.04
C TYR A 291 -2.45 -19.09 4.17
N GLU A 292 -3.61 -19.51 4.68
CA GLU A 292 -4.30 -18.87 5.81
C GLU A 292 -3.43 -18.85 7.07
N THR A 293 -2.80 -20.00 7.41
CA THR A 293 -1.85 -20.08 8.51
C THR A 293 -0.67 -19.11 8.33
N ALA A 294 -0.15 -18.97 7.11
CA ALA A 294 0.90 -18.00 6.83
C ALA A 294 0.41 -16.55 7.06
N LEU A 295 -0.80 -16.20 6.62
CA LEU A 295 -1.40 -14.89 6.82
C LEU A 295 -1.70 -14.58 8.30
N GLU A 296 -2.08 -15.57 9.11
CA GLU A 296 -2.32 -15.41 10.54
C GLU A 296 -1.10 -14.82 11.26
N SER A 297 0.11 -15.17 10.83
CA SER A 297 1.35 -14.62 11.38
C SER A 297 1.47 -13.10 11.24
N LEU A 298 0.74 -12.50 10.29
CA LEU A 298 0.73 -11.07 10.02
C LEU A 298 -0.28 -10.28 10.86
N HIS A 299 -1.35 -10.93 11.36
CA HIS A 299 -2.47 -10.24 11.99
C HIS A 299 -2.05 -9.36 13.18
N ALA A 300 -1.13 -9.84 14.02
CA ALA A 300 -0.65 -9.06 15.17
C ALA A 300 0.03 -7.76 14.73
N ARG A 301 0.84 -7.82 13.67
CA ARG A 301 1.51 -6.64 13.07
C ARG A 301 0.48 -5.67 12.50
N TYR A 302 -0.50 -6.14 11.72
CA TYR A 302 -1.55 -5.31 11.15
C TYR A 302 -2.40 -4.63 12.23
N ALA A 303 -2.76 -5.34 13.29
CA ALA A 303 -3.50 -4.76 14.42
C ALA A 303 -2.76 -3.60 15.10
N GLN A 304 -1.41 -3.64 15.14
CA GLN A 304 -0.60 -2.56 15.67
C GLN A 304 -0.62 -1.32 14.76
N TYR A 305 -0.57 -1.51 13.43
CA TYR A 305 -0.70 -0.42 12.47
C TYR A 305 -2.09 0.21 12.48
N GLU A 306 -3.15 -0.58 12.64
CA GLU A 306 -4.52 -0.08 12.79
C GLU A 306 -4.68 0.74 14.09
N LYS A 307 -4.11 0.31 15.22
CA LYS A 307 -4.09 1.10 16.45
C LYS A 307 -3.35 2.43 16.28
N ALA A 308 -2.23 2.42 15.59
CA ALA A 308 -1.43 3.61 15.34
C ALA A 308 -2.10 4.59 14.34
N ASN A 309 -3.04 4.14 13.51
CA ASN A 309 -3.78 4.99 12.58
C ASN A 309 -4.57 6.12 13.28
N ARG A 310 -4.70 6.09 14.60
CA ARG A 310 -5.25 7.18 15.41
C ARG A 310 -4.58 8.53 15.15
N ILE A 311 -3.30 8.56 14.76
CA ILE A 311 -2.59 9.80 14.39
C ILE A 311 -3.24 10.48 13.18
N ASN A 312 -3.71 9.70 12.22
CA ASN A 312 -4.37 10.20 11.00
C ASN A 312 -5.79 10.70 11.30
N ARG A 313 -6.44 10.11 12.30
CA ARG A 313 -7.79 10.53 12.74
C ARG A 313 -7.76 11.85 13.52
N GLN A 314 -6.69 12.08 14.26
CA GLN A 314 -6.59 13.17 15.24
C GLN A 314 -5.31 13.99 15.01
N ALA A 315 -5.40 15.01 14.18
CA ALA A 315 -4.26 15.84 13.80
C ALA A 315 -3.47 16.43 15.00
N TRP A 316 -4.10 16.61 16.18
CA TRP A 316 -3.42 17.06 17.39
C TRP A 316 -2.39 16.04 17.91
N LEU A 317 -2.60 14.74 17.68
CA LEU A 317 -1.60 13.71 18.04
C LEU A 317 -0.33 13.87 17.20
N ALA A 318 -0.48 14.15 15.90
CA ALA A 318 0.67 14.46 15.04
C ALA A 318 1.41 15.71 15.53
N GLU A 319 0.68 16.77 15.94
CA GLU A 319 1.26 17.97 16.54
C GLU A 319 2.13 17.65 17.75
N VAL A 320 1.60 16.89 18.70
CA VAL A 320 2.31 16.53 19.95
C VAL A 320 3.53 15.67 19.64
N LEU A 321 3.37 14.62 18.82
CA LEU A 321 4.45 13.69 18.51
C LEU A 321 5.59 14.37 17.75
N ILE A 322 5.28 15.21 16.76
CA ILE A 322 6.29 15.95 15.98
C ILE A 322 7.03 16.94 16.89
N ARG A 323 6.31 17.67 17.76
CA ARG A 323 6.93 18.59 18.74
C ARG A 323 7.85 17.88 19.72
N LEU A 324 7.48 16.69 20.20
CA LEU A 324 8.33 15.90 21.09
C LEU A 324 9.53 15.33 20.32
N ALA A 325 9.34 14.81 19.13
CA ALA A 325 10.41 14.25 18.29
C ALA A 325 11.42 15.33 17.84
N SER A 326 10.97 16.57 17.59
CA SER A 326 11.91 17.67 17.26
C SER A 326 12.89 17.96 18.37
N ARG A 327 12.56 17.67 19.64
CA ARG A 327 13.39 17.90 20.83
C ARG A 327 14.12 16.65 21.34
N SER A 328 13.74 15.44 20.90
CA SER A 328 14.26 14.18 21.40
C SER A 328 14.93 13.36 20.31
N LYS A 329 16.26 13.21 20.36
CA LYS A 329 17.01 12.31 19.47
C LYS A 329 16.51 10.87 19.58
N ARG A 330 16.13 10.44 20.78
CA ARG A 330 15.64 9.10 21.06
C ARG A 330 14.29 8.84 20.40
N LEU A 331 13.34 9.80 20.44
CA LEU A 331 12.06 9.69 19.74
C LEU A 331 12.26 9.65 18.23
N ARG A 332 13.18 10.45 17.67
CA ARG A 332 13.51 10.36 16.24
C ARG A 332 14.06 8.99 15.86
N PHE A 333 14.97 8.45 16.67
CA PHE A 333 15.49 7.09 16.44
C PHE A 333 14.38 6.04 16.47
N GLN A 334 13.47 6.11 17.44
CA GLN A 334 12.34 5.15 17.50
C GLN A 334 11.35 5.32 16.35
N ALA A 335 11.09 6.57 15.94
CA ALA A 335 10.28 6.82 14.75
C ALA A 335 10.96 6.27 13.48
N SER A 336 12.27 6.38 13.38
CA SER A 336 13.06 5.73 12.33
C SER A 336 12.87 4.21 12.34
N GLU A 337 13.01 3.55 13.49
CA GLU A 337 12.80 2.10 13.62
C GLU A 337 11.37 1.66 13.24
N VAL A 338 10.36 2.49 13.52
CA VAL A 338 8.98 2.24 13.08
C VAL A 338 8.83 2.40 11.57
N LEU A 339 9.42 3.45 10.98
CA LEU A 339 9.41 3.64 9.53
C LEU A 339 10.17 2.53 8.78
N MET A 340 11.17 1.94 9.44
CA MET A 340 11.95 0.81 8.95
C MET A 340 11.32 -0.55 9.29
N GLU A 341 10.10 -0.58 9.84
CA GLU A 341 9.35 -1.79 10.27
C GLU A 341 10.09 -2.68 11.31
N ARG A 342 11.11 -2.15 11.96
CA ARG A 342 11.87 -2.86 13.02
C ARG A 342 11.21 -2.75 14.38
N ARG A 343 10.23 -1.84 14.53
CA ARG A 343 9.45 -1.61 15.75
C ARG A 343 7.98 -1.42 15.49
N SER A 344 7.18 -1.75 16.51
CA SER A 344 5.75 -1.50 16.49
C SER A 344 5.41 -0.02 16.47
N PRO A 345 4.57 0.46 15.54
CA PRO A 345 4.09 1.84 15.57
C PRO A 345 3.17 2.12 16.77
N ALA A 346 2.56 1.12 17.37
CA ALA A 346 1.71 1.27 18.56
C ALA A 346 2.51 1.81 19.76
N ASP A 347 3.82 1.54 19.83
CA ASP A 347 4.69 2.02 20.92
C ASP A 347 4.89 3.54 20.89
N LEU A 348 4.79 4.17 19.71
CA LEU A 348 4.92 5.62 19.57
C LEU A 348 3.61 6.39 19.83
N VAL A 349 2.47 5.76 19.64
CA VAL A 349 1.15 6.42 19.66
C VAL A 349 0.40 6.20 20.98
N THR A 350 0.90 5.30 21.85
CA THR A 350 0.33 5.09 23.19
C THR A 350 0.99 6.00 24.22
N MET A 351 0.18 6.53 25.17
CA MET A 351 0.69 7.34 26.31
C MET A 351 1.80 6.58 27.07
N ARG A 352 1.65 5.27 27.29
CA ARG A 352 2.69 4.43 27.91
C ARG A 352 3.96 4.35 27.07
N GLY A 353 3.83 4.22 25.76
CA GLY A 353 4.97 4.17 24.84
C GLY A 353 5.72 5.50 24.84
N VAL A 354 5.03 6.62 24.69
CA VAL A 354 5.63 7.97 24.72
C VAL A 354 6.30 8.23 26.08
N LEU A 355 5.64 7.93 27.20
CA LEU A 355 6.22 8.10 28.54
C LEU A 355 7.42 7.17 28.76
N SER A 356 7.36 5.92 28.32
CA SER A 356 8.50 4.97 28.43
C SER A 356 9.75 5.43 27.67
N VAL A 357 9.54 6.26 26.64
CA VAL A 357 10.62 6.82 25.82
C VAL A 357 11.18 8.11 26.41
N LEU A 358 10.35 8.89 27.11
CA LEU A 358 10.77 10.15 27.73
C LEU A 358 11.40 9.95 29.12
N LEU A 359 11.04 8.88 29.83
CA LEU A 359 11.47 8.61 31.21
C LEU A 359 12.68 7.66 31.32
N LYS A 360 13.13 7.07 30.24
CA LYS A 360 14.37 6.28 30.14
C LYS A 360 15.42 7.02 29.34
#